data_e0eaf620250b5cf2129b7aff47e9bfa9
#
_entry.id   e0eaf620250b5cf2129b7aff47e9bfa9
#
_cell.length_a   1.000
_cell.length_b   1.000
_cell.length_c   1.000
_cell.angle_alpha   90.00
_cell.angle_beta   90.00
_cell.angle_gamma   90.00
#
_symmetry.space_group_name_H-M   'P 1'
#
loop_
_entity.id
_entity.type
_entity.pdbx_description
1 polymer ?
#
loop_
_entity_poly.entity_id
_entity_poly.type
_entity_poly.pdbx_seq_one_letter_code
_entity_poly.pdbx_strand_id
1 'polypeptide(L)'
;MSRVLVIDSYDSFVYNLVQYLGELGADPIVVRNDEVSVDEAVALEPHAVLLSPGPGRPESSGIICDAIGAFAAVGTPVFGVCLGHQAIGHVYGAAVVGAPELMHGKTSEILHDGTGVFTGLPSPLTATRYHSLTLAPDSIPDELVV
;
A
#
# COMPACT_ATOMS: atom_id res chain seq x y z
N MET A 1 20.62 6.37 -6.31
CA MET A 1 19.79 5.38 -5.60
C MET A 1 18.47 6.03 -5.20
N SER A 2 17.35 5.41 -5.52
CA SER A 2 16.05 5.98 -5.18
C SER A 2 15.75 5.77 -3.71
N ARG A 3 15.50 6.86 -2.99
CA ARG A 3 15.03 6.78 -1.59
C ARG A 3 13.55 6.43 -1.59
N VAL A 4 13.20 5.36 -0.91
CA VAL A 4 11.81 4.93 -0.74
C VAL A 4 11.44 4.99 0.73
N LEU A 5 10.50 5.86 1.07
CA LEU A 5 9.96 5.91 2.43
C LEU A 5 9.00 4.75 2.63
N VAL A 6 9.28 3.91 3.62
CA VAL A 6 8.39 2.82 4.02
C VAL A 6 7.69 3.23 5.31
N ILE A 7 6.38 3.40 5.25
CA ILE A 7 5.57 3.67 6.44
C ILE A 7 5.09 2.33 6.98
N ASP A 8 5.67 1.94 8.11
CA ASP A 8 5.41 0.67 8.80
C ASP A 8 4.17 0.80 9.69
N SER A 9 3.15 0.02 9.39
CA SER A 9 1.92 -0.06 10.18
C SER A 9 1.92 -1.22 11.19
N TYR A 10 3.10 -1.51 11.78
CA TYR A 10 3.27 -2.55 12.81
C TYR A 10 2.96 -3.95 12.29
N ASP A 11 3.52 -4.28 11.14
CA ASP A 11 3.36 -5.58 10.50
C ASP A 11 4.68 -6.36 10.49
N SER A 12 4.59 -7.68 10.70
CA SER A 12 5.78 -8.56 10.69
C SER A 12 6.40 -8.74 9.31
N PHE A 13 5.69 -8.43 8.23
CA PHE A 13 6.16 -8.59 6.85
C PHE A 13 6.90 -7.35 6.31
N VAL A 14 6.93 -6.24 7.03
CA VAL A 14 7.50 -4.97 6.55
C VAL A 14 8.96 -5.14 6.13
N TYR A 15 9.78 -5.81 6.94
CA TYR A 15 11.21 -5.96 6.64
C TYR A 15 11.48 -6.88 5.46
N ASN A 16 10.57 -7.80 5.09
CA ASN A 16 10.66 -8.51 3.82
C ASN A 16 10.51 -7.54 2.63
N LEU A 17 9.57 -6.60 2.73
CA LEU A 17 9.39 -5.56 1.70
C LEU A 17 10.60 -4.63 1.64
N VAL A 18 11.14 -4.24 2.78
CA VAL A 18 12.37 -3.43 2.88
C VAL A 18 13.54 -4.15 2.21
N GLN A 19 13.70 -5.44 2.44
CA GLN A 19 14.73 -6.26 1.81
C GLN A 19 14.56 -6.30 0.30
N TYR A 20 13.35 -6.50 -0.22
CA TYR A 20 13.08 -6.49 -1.66
C TYR A 20 13.43 -5.14 -2.29
N LEU A 21 13.10 -4.03 -1.63
CA LEU A 21 13.49 -2.71 -2.10
C LEU A 21 15.01 -2.57 -2.20
N GLY A 22 15.74 -3.04 -1.17
CA GLY A 22 17.21 -3.05 -1.17
C GLY A 22 17.79 -3.91 -2.30
N GLU A 23 17.25 -5.10 -2.52
CA GLU A 23 17.66 -5.99 -3.61
C GLU A 23 17.44 -5.36 -5.01
N LEU A 24 16.40 -4.53 -5.14
CA LEU A 24 16.11 -3.76 -6.36
C LEU A 24 16.97 -2.49 -6.50
N GLY A 25 17.87 -2.24 -5.56
CA GLY A 25 18.78 -1.10 -5.60
C GLY A 25 18.22 0.20 -5.06
N ALA A 26 17.10 0.15 -4.34
CA ALA A 26 16.56 1.31 -3.64
C ALA A 26 17.24 1.52 -2.28
N ASP A 27 17.08 2.72 -1.74
CA ASP A 27 17.51 3.09 -0.38
C ASP A 27 16.25 3.26 0.49
N PRO A 28 15.81 2.21 1.21
CA PRO A 28 14.60 2.28 2.03
C PRO A 28 14.85 3.02 3.33
N ILE A 29 13.95 3.95 3.67
CA ILE A 29 13.88 4.64 4.95
C ILE A 29 12.60 4.17 5.63
N VAL A 30 12.71 3.53 6.80
CA VAL A 30 11.56 2.96 7.51
C VAL A 30 11.18 3.88 8.67
N VAL A 31 9.92 4.29 8.70
CA VAL A 31 9.31 4.98 9.85
C VAL A 31 8.00 4.30 10.21
N ARG A 32 7.68 4.23 11.49
CA ARG A 32 6.38 3.72 11.91
C ARG A 32 5.30 4.78 11.73
N ASN A 33 4.07 4.34 11.53
CA ASN A 33 2.94 5.22 11.20
C ASN A 33 2.53 6.18 12.31
N ASP A 34 3.10 6.08 13.50
CA ASP A 34 2.88 6.93 14.66
C ASP A 34 4.16 7.59 15.21
N GLU A 35 5.31 7.40 14.54
CA GLU A 35 6.60 7.97 14.98
C GLU A 35 6.87 9.35 14.41
N VAL A 36 6.28 9.68 13.29
CA VAL A 36 6.49 10.95 12.59
C VAL A 36 5.15 11.57 12.22
N SER A 37 5.14 12.88 12.08
CA SER A 37 4.00 13.58 11.49
C SER A 37 4.03 13.46 9.97
N VAL A 38 2.91 13.81 9.32
CA VAL A 38 2.84 13.88 7.84
C VAL A 38 3.86 14.88 7.30
N ASP A 39 3.97 16.05 7.94
CA ASP A 39 4.91 17.10 7.52
C ASP A 39 6.37 16.63 7.63
N GLU A 40 6.71 15.92 8.71
CA GLU A 40 8.04 15.32 8.86
C GLU A 40 8.31 14.26 7.80
N ALA A 41 7.32 13.42 7.47
CA ALA A 41 7.46 12.42 6.43
C ALA A 41 7.69 13.05 5.06
N VAL A 42 6.94 14.09 4.72
CA VAL A 42 7.09 14.85 3.46
C VAL A 42 8.45 15.56 3.41
N ALA A 43 8.92 16.09 4.53
CA ALA A 43 10.22 16.76 4.63
C ALA A 43 11.43 15.83 4.39
N LEU A 44 11.24 14.51 4.45
CA LEU A 44 12.28 13.55 4.04
C LEU A 44 12.52 13.54 2.52
N GLU A 45 11.63 14.15 1.75
CA GLU A 45 11.71 14.24 0.28
C GLU A 45 11.99 12.89 -0.40
N PRO A 46 11.20 11.84 -0.12
CA PRO A 46 11.41 10.55 -0.76
C PRO A 46 11.05 10.59 -2.25
N HIS A 47 11.68 9.74 -3.04
CA HIS A 47 11.32 9.57 -4.46
C HIS A 47 10.03 8.75 -4.63
N ALA A 48 9.70 7.91 -3.66
CA ALA A 48 8.48 7.12 -3.63
C ALA A 48 8.14 6.73 -2.19
N VAL A 49 6.88 6.36 -1.95
CA VAL A 49 6.40 5.90 -0.64
C VAL A 49 5.77 4.52 -0.78
N LEU A 50 6.10 3.62 0.14
CA LEU A 50 5.47 2.33 0.29
C LEU A 50 4.70 2.30 1.63
N LEU A 51 3.41 2.04 1.55
CA LEU A 51 2.56 1.83 2.72
C LEU A 51 2.46 0.33 2.98
N SER A 52 2.88 -0.11 4.16
CA SER A 52 2.98 -1.52 4.51
C SER A 52 1.63 -2.17 4.79
N PRO A 53 1.57 -3.51 4.80
CA PRO A 53 0.52 -4.22 5.52
C PRO A 53 0.46 -3.79 6.99
N GLY A 54 -0.64 -4.12 7.65
CA GLY A 54 -0.79 -3.87 9.07
C GLY A 54 -2.14 -4.32 9.60
N PRO A 55 -2.33 -4.32 10.92
CA PRO A 55 -3.58 -4.71 11.56
C PRO A 55 -4.63 -3.61 11.50
N GLY A 56 -5.88 -4.01 11.66
CA GLY A 56 -7.01 -3.09 11.80
C GLY A 56 -7.44 -2.45 10.49
N ARG A 57 -7.96 -1.26 10.60
CA ARG A 57 -8.52 -0.48 9.49
C ARG A 57 -7.64 0.72 9.14
N PRO A 58 -7.68 1.19 7.89
CA PRO A 58 -6.85 2.31 7.45
C PRO A 58 -7.01 3.58 8.30
N GLU A 59 -8.23 3.93 8.63
CA GLU A 59 -8.55 5.15 9.40
C GLU A 59 -8.01 5.14 10.84
N SER A 60 -7.63 3.97 11.34
CA SER A 60 -7.05 3.79 12.68
C SER A 60 -5.53 3.55 12.66
N SER A 61 -4.88 3.74 11.52
CA SER A 61 -3.49 3.35 11.28
C SER A 61 -2.54 4.55 11.17
N GLY A 62 -2.55 5.40 12.18
CA GLY A 62 -1.64 6.55 12.26
C GLY A 62 -1.80 7.51 11.09
N ILE A 63 -0.67 7.89 10.50
CA ILE A 63 -0.63 8.94 9.45
C ILE A 63 -0.94 8.44 8.04
N ILE A 64 -1.18 7.14 7.81
CA ILE A 64 -1.16 6.61 6.43
C ILE A 64 -2.21 7.26 5.51
N CYS A 65 -3.41 7.50 5.99
CA CYS A 65 -4.46 8.13 5.17
C CYS A 65 -4.11 9.59 4.81
N ASP A 66 -3.68 10.38 5.77
CA ASP A 66 -3.28 11.77 5.55
C ASP A 66 -2.01 11.86 4.70
N ALA A 67 -1.09 10.91 4.85
CA ALA A 67 0.13 10.83 4.04
C ALA A 67 -0.16 10.62 2.56
N ILE A 68 -1.16 9.81 2.21
CA ILE A 68 -1.57 9.59 0.81
C ILE A 68 -1.88 10.91 0.13
N GLY A 69 -2.73 11.74 0.75
CA GLY A 69 -3.09 13.05 0.20
C GLY A 69 -1.92 14.02 0.11
N ALA A 70 -1.08 14.05 1.15
CA ALA A 70 0.07 14.94 1.21
C ALA A 70 1.12 14.61 0.14
N PHE A 71 1.45 13.33 -0.04
CA PHE A 71 2.40 12.89 -1.07
C PHE A 71 1.83 13.06 -2.48
N ALA A 72 0.55 12.80 -2.68
CA ALA A 72 -0.12 13.08 -3.95
C ALA A 72 -0.02 14.57 -4.33
N ALA A 73 -0.20 15.46 -3.36
CA ALA A 73 -0.12 16.91 -3.58
C ALA A 73 1.26 17.39 -4.04
N VAL A 74 2.33 16.71 -3.63
CA VAL A 74 3.70 17.03 -4.04
C VAL A 74 4.20 16.16 -5.21
N GLY A 75 3.34 15.29 -5.75
CA GLY A 75 3.66 14.47 -6.92
C GLY A 75 4.54 13.25 -6.62
N THR A 76 4.67 12.86 -5.35
CA THR A 76 5.43 11.67 -4.96
C THR A 76 4.55 10.42 -5.12
N PRO A 77 4.98 9.39 -5.89
CA PRO A 77 4.19 8.18 -6.06
C PRO A 77 4.06 7.38 -4.76
N VAL A 78 2.87 6.83 -4.53
CA VAL A 78 2.54 6.02 -3.35
C VAL A 78 2.10 4.63 -3.79
N PHE A 79 2.70 3.60 -3.22
CA PHE A 79 2.34 2.20 -3.42
C PHE A 79 1.87 1.58 -2.10
N GLY A 80 0.68 0.97 -2.12
CA GLY A 80 0.09 0.35 -0.92
C GLY A 80 0.00 -1.16 -1.03
N VAL A 81 0.37 -1.84 0.05
CA VAL A 81 0.26 -3.30 0.17
C VAL A 81 -0.74 -3.63 1.28
N CYS A 82 -1.77 -4.43 0.98
CA CYS A 82 -2.81 -4.87 1.92
C CYS A 82 -3.49 -3.68 2.62
N LEU A 83 -3.18 -3.39 3.88
CA LEU A 83 -3.69 -2.22 4.60
C LEU A 83 -3.41 -0.93 3.85
N GLY A 84 -2.22 -0.78 3.28
CA GLY A 84 -1.86 0.39 2.47
C GLY A 84 -2.71 0.52 1.21
N HIS A 85 -3.01 -0.58 0.54
CA HIS A 85 -3.92 -0.61 -0.60
C HIS A 85 -5.35 -0.21 -0.19
N GLN A 86 -5.83 -0.73 0.94
CA GLN A 86 -7.14 -0.36 1.50
C GLN A 86 -7.19 1.12 1.86
N ALA A 87 -6.10 1.67 2.39
CA ALA A 87 -5.98 3.09 2.73
C ALA A 87 -6.12 3.99 1.49
N ILE A 88 -5.49 3.62 0.39
CA ILE A 88 -5.62 4.35 -0.89
C ILE A 88 -7.10 4.35 -1.33
N GLY A 89 -7.74 3.20 -1.33
CA GLY A 89 -9.16 3.11 -1.64
C GLY A 89 -10.02 3.99 -0.73
N HIS A 90 -9.78 3.91 0.57
CA HIS A 90 -10.52 4.68 1.57
C HIS A 90 -10.38 6.20 1.38
N VAL A 91 -9.18 6.69 1.14
CA VAL A 91 -8.91 8.12 0.93
C VAL A 91 -9.66 8.66 -0.30
N TYR A 92 -9.77 7.86 -1.34
CA TYR A 92 -10.51 8.23 -2.57
C TYR A 92 -12.01 7.93 -2.51
N GLY A 93 -12.52 7.44 -1.38
CA GLY A 93 -13.96 7.29 -1.14
C GLY A 93 -14.51 5.88 -1.28
N ALA A 94 -13.67 4.87 -1.51
CA ALA A 94 -14.10 3.48 -1.50
C ALA A 94 -14.39 3.00 -0.06
N ALA A 95 -15.31 2.06 0.07
CA ALA A 95 -15.66 1.47 1.36
C ALA A 95 -14.77 0.26 1.67
N VAL A 96 -14.18 0.24 2.84
CA VAL A 96 -13.44 -0.92 3.38
C VAL A 96 -14.43 -1.79 4.16
N VAL A 97 -14.62 -3.02 3.70
CA VAL A 97 -15.62 -3.95 4.23
C VAL A 97 -14.98 -5.31 4.50
N GLY A 98 -15.71 -6.19 5.21
CA GLY A 98 -15.29 -7.57 5.38
C GLY A 98 -15.20 -8.29 4.03
N ALA A 99 -14.13 -9.04 3.81
CA ALA A 99 -13.99 -9.86 2.60
C ALA A 99 -15.04 -10.98 2.59
N PRO A 100 -15.54 -11.41 1.40
CA PRO A 100 -16.50 -12.52 1.30
C PRO A 100 -15.96 -13.81 1.90
N GLU A 101 -14.64 -14.00 1.83
CA GLU A 101 -13.94 -15.12 2.44
C GLU A 101 -12.75 -14.61 3.25
N LEU A 102 -12.52 -15.24 4.42
CA LEU A 102 -11.29 -15.01 5.17
C LEU A 102 -10.11 -15.62 4.41
N MET A 103 -9.17 -14.76 3.99
CA MET A 103 -7.98 -15.18 3.26
C MET A 103 -6.77 -15.16 4.19
N HIS A 104 -6.24 -16.34 4.49
CA HIS A 104 -5.04 -16.49 5.31
C HIS A 104 -4.14 -17.57 4.71
N GLY A 105 -3.13 -17.16 3.95
CA GLY A 105 -2.20 -18.06 3.28
C GLY A 105 -2.78 -18.79 2.06
N LYS A 106 -3.95 -18.42 1.59
CA LYS A 106 -4.56 -18.96 0.38
C LYS A 106 -4.07 -18.21 -0.85
N THR A 107 -3.99 -18.90 -1.99
CA THR A 107 -3.64 -18.29 -3.26
C THR A 107 -4.88 -17.94 -4.08
N SER A 108 -4.74 -16.93 -4.94
CA SER A 108 -5.74 -16.55 -5.93
C SER A 108 -5.07 -16.16 -7.24
N GLU A 109 -5.82 -16.33 -8.32
CA GLU A 109 -5.41 -15.86 -9.63
C GLU A 109 -5.79 -14.39 -9.78
N ILE A 110 -4.80 -13.57 -10.10
CA ILE A 110 -4.98 -12.12 -10.30
C ILE A 110 -4.97 -11.85 -11.79
N LEU A 111 -6.09 -11.34 -12.29
CA LEU A 111 -6.23 -10.87 -13.66
C LEU A 111 -5.82 -9.40 -13.73
N HIS A 112 -5.08 -9.02 -14.76
CA HIS A 112 -4.65 -7.65 -14.97
C HIS A 112 -4.42 -7.37 -16.47
N ASP A 113 -4.31 -6.10 -16.83
CA ASP A 113 -4.14 -5.66 -18.23
C ASP A 113 -2.67 -5.44 -18.63
N GLY A 114 -1.72 -5.76 -17.77
CA GLY A 114 -0.28 -5.60 -18.03
C GLY A 114 0.23 -4.17 -17.95
N THR A 115 -0.54 -3.24 -17.40
CA THR A 115 -0.13 -1.84 -17.25
C THR A 115 0.35 -1.52 -15.82
N GLY A 116 1.04 -0.39 -15.66
CA GLY A 116 1.52 0.07 -14.36
C GLY A 116 2.44 -0.94 -13.68
N VAL A 117 2.14 -1.28 -12.44
CA VAL A 117 2.91 -2.23 -11.64
C VAL A 117 2.87 -3.67 -12.16
N PHE A 118 1.94 -3.98 -13.08
CA PHE A 118 1.80 -5.31 -13.69
C PHE A 118 2.56 -5.47 -15.01
N THR A 119 3.26 -4.42 -15.46
CA THR A 119 4.03 -4.47 -16.71
C THR A 119 5.05 -5.60 -16.68
N GLY A 120 4.98 -6.49 -17.68
CA GLY A 120 5.88 -7.64 -17.81
C GLY A 120 5.51 -8.85 -16.95
N LEU A 121 4.45 -8.78 -16.16
CA LEU A 121 3.97 -9.91 -15.36
C LEU A 121 2.96 -10.75 -16.14
N PRO A 122 2.88 -12.08 -15.89
CA PRO A 122 1.87 -12.93 -16.53
C PRO A 122 0.46 -12.59 -16.03
N SER A 123 -0.55 -12.79 -16.90
CA SER A 123 -1.96 -12.71 -16.51
C SER A 123 -2.67 -13.98 -16.96
N PRO A 124 -3.28 -14.74 -16.05
CA PRO A 124 -3.34 -14.50 -14.61
C PRO A 124 -1.99 -14.69 -13.93
N LEU A 125 -1.84 -14.01 -12.79
CA LEU A 125 -0.70 -14.19 -11.90
C LEU A 125 -1.20 -14.77 -10.59
N THR A 126 -0.51 -15.79 -10.06
CA THR A 126 -0.88 -16.40 -8.77
C THR A 126 -0.29 -15.59 -7.62
N ALA A 127 -1.13 -15.14 -6.70
CA ALA A 127 -0.70 -14.40 -5.53
C ALA A 127 -1.26 -14.99 -4.24
N THR A 128 -0.45 -14.98 -3.19
CA THR A 128 -0.88 -15.38 -1.85
C THR A 128 -1.60 -14.23 -1.16
N ARG A 129 -2.69 -14.54 -0.48
CA ARG A 129 -3.55 -13.56 0.18
C ARG A 129 -3.60 -13.79 1.69
N TYR A 130 -3.48 -12.68 2.43
CA TYR A 130 -3.56 -12.62 3.90
C TYR A 130 -4.40 -11.40 4.28
N HIS A 131 -5.73 -11.47 4.17
CA HIS A 131 -6.58 -10.34 4.54
C HIS A 131 -8.00 -10.78 4.91
N SER A 132 -8.62 -10.06 5.82
CA SER A 132 -10.01 -10.19 6.21
C SER A 132 -10.88 -9.02 5.74
N LEU A 133 -10.25 -7.94 5.27
CA LEU A 133 -10.92 -6.76 4.73
C LEU A 133 -10.63 -6.61 3.23
N THR A 134 -11.54 -5.96 2.53
CA THR A 134 -11.40 -5.63 1.11
C THR A 134 -12.09 -4.29 0.82
N LEU A 135 -11.83 -3.76 -0.36
CA LEU A 135 -12.62 -2.64 -0.89
C LEU A 135 -13.90 -3.20 -1.52
N ALA A 136 -15.05 -2.62 -1.18
CA ALA A 136 -16.31 -3.00 -1.80
C ALA A 136 -16.26 -2.59 -3.29
N PRO A 137 -16.41 -3.54 -4.26
CA PRO A 137 -16.23 -3.23 -5.68
C PRO A 137 -17.11 -2.09 -6.19
N ASP A 138 -18.36 -2.05 -5.74
CA ASP A 138 -19.33 -1.03 -6.17
C ASP A 138 -19.04 0.37 -5.60
N SER A 139 -18.15 0.46 -4.60
CA SER A 139 -17.79 1.73 -3.96
C SER A 139 -16.53 2.37 -4.55
N ILE A 140 -15.80 1.69 -5.41
CA ILE A 140 -14.55 2.18 -5.97
C ILE A 140 -14.85 3.32 -6.96
N PRO A 141 -14.33 4.54 -6.73
CA PRO A 141 -14.61 5.67 -7.59
C PRO A 141 -13.86 5.60 -8.92
N ASP A 142 -14.28 6.41 -9.89
CA ASP A 142 -13.70 6.44 -11.24
C ASP A 142 -12.24 6.91 -11.28
N GLU A 143 -11.77 7.61 -10.24
CA GLU A 143 -10.37 8.02 -10.10
C GLU A 143 -9.41 6.83 -9.90
N LEU A 144 -9.94 5.67 -9.48
CA LEU A 144 -9.18 4.45 -9.30
C LEU A 144 -9.54 3.44 -10.37
N VAL A 145 -8.54 2.79 -10.94
CA VAL A 145 -8.70 1.73 -11.94
C VAL A 145 -8.43 0.38 -11.30
N VAL A 146 -9.35 -0.57 -11.53
CA VAL A 146 -9.23 -1.95 -11.02
C VAL A 146 -8.74 -2.87 -12.12
#